data_6291568aeb7db1b92b80368e26d84304
#
_entry.id   6291568aeb7db1b92b80368e26d84304
#
_cell.length_a   1.000
_cell.length_b   1.000
_cell.length_c   1.000
_cell.angle_alpha   90.00
_cell.angle_beta   90.00
_cell.angle_gamma   90.00
#
_symmetry.space_group_name_H-M   'P 1'
#
loop_
_entity.id
_entity.type
_entity.pdbx_description
1 polymer ?
#
loop_
_entity_poly.entity_id
_entity_poly.type
_entity_poly.pdbx_seq_one_letter_code
_entity_poly.pdbx_strand_id
1 'polypeptide(L)'
;MGHRKHSQPRRGSLAYLPRGRAKSMEARIRTWPDVKAEQPKLLGYAGFKAACMRIASIDDREKTPNFGKQLVGLGTVVVTPPMSIIGIRGYSKDRYGIDSTFDVYAKDLPKELSRLFKTKPDEKAIENAEKSLAQIDELYAIAAVLPRKAGLEQKKPYVFEVAVKGGDIAKQFAFLKDLLGKEVKIDQVFQRGVEVDVAAITKGKGIEGPITRWGVKKKQHKSRKSVRALGTLGPISPATIMYSVPRAGQRGFHQRTQ
;
A
#
# COMPACT_ATOMS: atom_id res chain seq x y z
N MET A 1 -5.04 47.90 10.58
CA MET A 1 -5.37 46.58 9.97
C MET A 1 -6.45 45.95 10.81
N GLY A 2 -7.58 45.56 10.19
CA GLY A 2 -8.67 44.92 10.91
C GLY A 2 -8.25 43.56 11.49
N HIS A 3 -8.62 43.33 12.74
CA HIS A 3 -8.42 42.06 13.41
C HIS A 3 -9.40 41.02 12.85
N ARG A 4 -8.88 39.92 12.30
CA ARG A 4 -9.72 38.85 11.79
C ARG A 4 -10.25 38.02 12.96
N LYS A 5 -11.57 37.92 13.12
CA LYS A 5 -12.21 37.14 14.20
C LYS A 5 -11.92 35.62 14.09
N HIS A 6 -11.79 35.10 12.86
CA HIS A 6 -11.54 33.67 12.62
C HIS A 6 -10.27 33.49 11.80
N SER A 7 -9.47 32.52 12.17
CA SER A 7 -8.29 32.13 11.41
C SER A 7 -8.71 31.47 10.10
N GLN A 8 -7.91 31.66 9.07
CA GLN A 8 -8.11 31.00 7.79
C GLN A 8 -7.84 29.50 7.94
N PRO A 9 -8.65 28.63 7.30
CA PRO A 9 -8.39 27.18 7.30
C PRO A 9 -6.97 26.87 6.83
N ARG A 10 -6.38 25.85 7.45
CA ARG A 10 -5.06 25.36 7.06
C ARG A 10 -5.07 24.88 5.61
N ARG A 11 -4.01 25.20 4.89
CA ARG A 11 -3.79 24.69 3.53
C ARG A 11 -2.97 23.40 3.56
N GLY A 12 -3.39 22.42 2.78
CA GLY A 12 -2.82 21.08 2.73
C GLY A 12 -3.23 20.23 3.94
N SER A 13 -3.65 19.01 3.70
CA SER A 13 -4.03 18.06 4.74
C SER A 13 -2.80 17.61 5.54
N LEU A 14 -2.94 17.53 6.87
CA LEU A 14 -1.94 16.96 7.77
C LEU A 14 -2.00 15.43 7.82
N ALA A 15 -3.12 14.83 7.41
CA ALA A 15 -3.29 13.38 7.39
C ALA A 15 -2.34 12.67 6.41
N TYR A 16 -1.81 13.41 5.44
CA TYR A 16 -0.85 12.88 4.44
C TYR A 16 0.61 13.23 4.76
N LEU A 17 0.95 13.36 6.01
CA LEU A 17 2.32 13.55 6.48
C LEU A 17 2.93 12.22 6.94
N PRO A 18 4.26 12.05 6.79
CA PRO A 18 5.20 12.91 6.06
C PRO A 18 5.02 12.78 4.54
N ARG A 19 5.19 13.91 3.81
CA ARG A 19 5.17 13.93 2.34
C ARG A 19 6.55 13.59 1.79
N GLY A 20 7.05 12.43 2.16
CA GLY A 20 8.34 11.91 1.71
C GLY A 20 8.23 11.05 0.48
N ARG A 21 9.34 10.78 -0.16
CA ARG A 21 9.43 9.84 -1.28
C ARG A 21 9.36 8.41 -0.76
N ALA A 22 8.55 7.55 -1.39
CA ALA A 22 8.50 6.13 -1.08
C ALA A 22 9.85 5.44 -1.37
N LYS A 23 10.15 4.37 -0.65
CA LYS A 23 11.42 3.62 -0.82
C LYS A 23 11.41 2.75 -2.07
N SER A 24 10.27 2.16 -2.39
CA SER A 24 10.07 1.26 -3.52
C SER A 24 8.75 1.55 -4.22
N MET A 25 8.52 0.89 -5.36
CA MET A 25 7.25 0.94 -6.08
C MET A 25 6.18 0.06 -5.43
N GLU A 26 6.58 -0.90 -4.61
CA GLU A 26 5.65 -1.70 -3.84
C GLU A 26 5.10 -0.90 -2.66
N ALA A 27 3.79 -0.87 -2.52
CA ALA A 27 3.16 -0.27 -1.36
C ALA A 27 3.30 -1.22 -0.16
N ARG A 28 3.82 -0.71 0.96
CA ARG A 28 3.87 -1.47 2.21
C ARG A 28 2.57 -1.29 2.97
N ILE A 29 1.86 -2.38 3.18
CA ILE A 29 0.65 -2.41 4.00
C ILE A 29 1.08 -2.74 5.44
N ARG A 30 0.77 -1.85 6.37
CA ARG A 30 1.14 -2.01 7.79
C ARG A 30 -0.01 -2.49 8.66
N THR A 31 -1.22 -2.22 8.23
CA THR A 31 -2.43 -2.56 8.98
C THR A 31 -3.34 -3.39 8.09
N TRP A 32 -3.66 -4.57 8.55
CA TRP A 32 -4.57 -5.49 7.88
C TRP A 32 -5.86 -5.60 8.68
N PRO A 33 -7.01 -5.78 8.03
CA PRO A 33 -8.28 -5.95 8.73
C PRO A 33 -8.32 -7.28 9.49
N ASP A 34 -8.93 -7.26 10.67
CA ASP A 34 -9.24 -8.47 11.41
C ASP A 34 -10.51 -9.08 10.87
N VAL A 35 -10.36 -10.18 10.15
CA VAL A 35 -11.49 -10.92 9.56
C VAL A 35 -11.79 -12.12 10.43
N LYS A 36 -12.98 -12.14 11.00
CA LYS A 36 -13.52 -13.29 11.74
C LYS A 36 -14.11 -14.30 10.75
N ALA A 37 -13.27 -15.13 10.16
CA ALA A 37 -13.67 -16.21 9.28
C ALA A 37 -13.24 -17.56 9.91
N GLU A 38 -14.01 -18.61 9.69
CA GLU A 38 -13.66 -19.96 10.17
C GLU A 38 -12.51 -20.57 9.39
N GLN A 39 -12.43 -20.23 8.11
CA GLN A 39 -11.37 -20.71 7.21
C GLN A 39 -10.33 -19.64 6.96
N PRO A 40 -9.04 -20.01 6.89
CA PRO A 40 -7.96 -19.08 6.59
C PRO A 40 -8.06 -18.60 5.14
N LYS A 41 -7.79 -17.31 4.93
CA LYS A 41 -7.74 -16.69 3.61
C LYS A 41 -6.64 -15.64 3.50
N LEU A 42 -6.11 -15.46 2.29
CA LEU A 42 -5.22 -14.34 1.95
C LEU A 42 -6.04 -13.05 1.87
N LEU A 43 -5.51 -11.96 2.44
CA LEU A 43 -6.20 -10.67 2.48
C LEU A 43 -5.77 -9.69 1.41
N GLY A 44 -4.77 -10.01 0.61
CA GLY A 44 -4.22 -9.09 -0.38
C GLY A 44 -3.79 -9.76 -1.66
N TYR A 45 -3.74 -8.94 -2.71
CA TYR A 45 -3.27 -9.33 -4.03
C TYR A 45 -2.53 -8.16 -4.69
N ALA A 46 -1.62 -8.43 -5.60
CA ALA A 46 -0.95 -7.38 -6.35
C ALA A 46 -1.31 -7.38 -7.82
N GLY A 47 -1.41 -6.18 -8.38
CA GLY A 47 -1.67 -5.99 -9.80
C GLY A 47 -1.01 -4.74 -10.35
N PHE A 48 -1.02 -4.61 -11.66
CA PHE A 48 -0.44 -3.50 -12.40
C PHE A 48 -1.55 -2.67 -13.05
N LYS A 49 -1.58 -1.39 -12.76
CA LYS A 49 -2.52 -0.48 -13.39
C LYS A 49 -2.21 -0.36 -14.89
N ALA A 50 -3.11 -0.84 -15.73
CA ALA A 50 -2.95 -0.79 -17.18
C ALA A 50 -3.59 0.47 -17.78
N ALA A 51 -4.88 0.72 -17.50
CA ALA A 51 -5.62 1.80 -18.12
C ALA A 51 -6.72 2.36 -17.22
N CYS A 52 -7.25 3.52 -17.61
CA CYS A 52 -8.53 4.03 -17.13
C CYS A 52 -9.48 4.06 -18.31
N MET A 53 -10.71 3.59 -18.11
CA MET A 53 -11.74 3.55 -19.13
C MET A 53 -13.09 3.99 -18.59
N ARG A 54 -14.02 4.28 -19.48
CA ARG A 54 -15.41 4.52 -19.12
C ARG A 54 -16.11 3.18 -18.95
N ILE A 55 -16.88 3.06 -17.88
CA ILE A 55 -17.69 1.88 -17.57
C ILE A 55 -19.12 2.33 -17.50
N ALA A 56 -20.01 1.64 -18.24
CA ALA A 56 -21.44 1.81 -18.11
C ALA A 56 -21.98 0.78 -17.11
N SER A 57 -22.70 1.24 -16.11
CA SER A 57 -23.35 0.41 -15.10
C SER A 57 -24.80 0.86 -14.91
N ILE A 58 -25.66 -0.04 -14.48
CA ILE A 58 -27.01 0.29 -14.09
C ILE A 58 -27.01 0.69 -12.62
N ASP A 59 -27.65 1.81 -12.28
CA ASP A 59 -27.78 2.25 -10.89
C ASP A 59 -28.83 1.38 -10.17
N ASP A 60 -28.37 0.58 -9.22
CA ASP A 60 -29.20 -0.32 -8.40
C ASP A 60 -29.61 0.30 -7.05
N ARG A 61 -29.25 1.56 -6.80
CA ARG A 61 -29.54 2.24 -5.54
C ARG A 61 -30.99 2.77 -5.53
N GLU A 62 -31.87 2.09 -4.83
CA GLU A 62 -33.32 2.33 -4.83
C GLU A 62 -33.75 3.77 -4.51
N LYS A 63 -33.00 4.52 -3.71
CA LYS A 63 -33.41 5.89 -3.28
C LYS A 63 -32.74 7.01 -4.08
N THR A 64 -32.20 6.72 -5.26
CA THR A 64 -31.57 7.74 -6.10
C THR A 64 -32.46 8.10 -7.30
N PRO A 65 -32.37 9.35 -7.81
CA PRO A 65 -33.12 9.77 -9.02
C PRO A 65 -32.72 9.00 -10.28
N ASN A 66 -31.62 8.28 -10.23
CA ASN A 66 -31.07 7.52 -11.34
C ASN A 66 -31.30 6.01 -11.21
N PHE A 67 -32.10 5.56 -10.24
CA PHE A 67 -32.43 4.16 -10.06
C PHE A 67 -32.92 3.51 -11.39
N GLY A 68 -32.33 2.39 -11.77
CA GLY A 68 -32.62 1.67 -13.00
C GLY A 68 -32.08 2.33 -14.29
N LYS A 69 -31.44 3.50 -14.22
CA LYS A 69 -30.84 4.16 -15.39
C LYS A 69 -29.37 3.77 -15.56
N GLN A 70 -28.92 3.85 -16.81
CA GLN A 70 -27.51 3.65 -17.13
C GLN A 70 -26.67 4.85 -16.71
N LEU A 71 -25.67 4.59 -15.86
CA LEU A 71 -24.66 5.57 -15.43
C LEU A 71 -23.33 5.26 -16.09
N VAL A 72 -22.64 6.31 -16.53
CA VAL A 72 -21.27 6.19 -17.05
C VAL A 72 -20.30 6.74 -16.05
N GLY A 73 -19.44 5.89 -15.52
CA GLY A 73 -18.39 6.23 -14.59
C GLY A 73 -16.99 5.98 -15.14
N LEU A 74 -15.98 6.40 -14.41
CA LEU A 74 -14.58 6.05 -14.69
C LEU A 74 -14.22 4.78 -13.93
N GLY A 75 -13.65 3.81 -14.64
CA GLY A 75 -13.07 2.62 -14.06
C GLY A 75 -11.58 2.51 -14.34
N THR A 76 -10.89 1.80 -13.47
CA THR A 76 -9.45 1.51 -13.64
C THR A 76 -9.27 0.04 -13.94
N VAL A 77 -8.57 -0.27 -15.02
CA VAL A 77 -8.18 -1.63 -15.39
C VAL A 77 -6.86 -1.95 -14.70
N VAL A 78 -6.86 -3.02 -13.92
CA VAL A 78 -5.69 -3.55 -13.24
C VAL A 78 -5.44 -4.97 -13.75
N VAL A 79 -4.26 -5.21 -14.32
CA VAL A 79 -3.82 -6.54 -14.72
C VAL A 79 -3.29 -7.27 -13.50
N THR A 80 -3.84 -8.45 -13.21
CA THR A 80 -3.51 -9.26 -12.04
C THR A 80 -2.87 -10.58 -12.48
N PRO A 81 -1.54 -10.60 -12.70
CA PRO A 81 -0.86 -11.85 -13.01
C PRO A 81 -0.90 -12.81 -11.82
N PRO A 82 -0.75 -14.13 -12.05
CA PRO A 82 -0.66 -15.09 -10.96
C PRO A 82 0.44 -14.72 -9.96
N MET A 83 0.10 -14.79 -8.68
CA MET A 83 0.98 -14.48 -7.55
C MET A 83 1.57 -15.78 -7.00
N SER A 84 2.88 -15.90 -6.95
CA SER A 84 3.58 -17.08 -6.40
C SER A 84 3.82 -16.88 -4.91
N ILE A 85 3.40 -17.83 -4.08
CA ILE A 85 3.70 -17.83 -2.65
C ILE A 85 5.08 -18.47 -2.47
N ILE A 86 6.07 -17.65 -2.12
CA ILE A 86 7.48 -18.06 -2.06
C ILE A 86 7.95 -18.38 -0.64
N GLY A 87 7.20 -17.92 0.37
CA GLY A 87 7.55 -18.18 1.75
C GLY A 87 6.44 -17.86 2.72
N ILE A 88 6.70 -18.23 3.96
CA ILE A 88 5.84 -18.00 5.13
C ILE A 88 6.68 -17.26 6.16
N ARG A 89 6.13 -16.20 6.74
CA ARG A 89 6.76 -15.44 7.81
C ARG A 89 5.86 -15.41 9.04
N GLY A 90 6.44 -15.77 10.18
CA GLY A 90 5.78 -15.66 11.47
C GLY A 90 6.24 -14.42 12.22
N TYR A 91 5.30 -13.72 12.82
CA TYR A 91 5.55 -12.56 13.67
C TYR A 91 5.07 -12.82 15.08
N SER A 92 5.90 -12.45 16.05
CA SER A 92 5.53 -12.35 17.47
C SER A 92 5.40 -10.88 17.87
N LYS A 93 4.48 -10.61 18.78
CA LYS A 93 4.23 -9.25 19.28
C LYS A 93 4.74 -9.15 20.71
N ASP A 94 5.78 -8.37 20.91
CA ASP A 94 6.32 -8.03 22.23
C ASP A 94 5.93 -6.60 22.63
N ARG A 95 6.19 -6.23 23.88
CA ARG A 95 6.02 -4.86 24.41
C ARG A 95 6.76 -3.77 23.61
N TYR A 96 7.79 -4.15 22.87
CA TYR A 96 8.60 -3.25 22.05
C TYR A 96 8.16 -3.16 20.59
N GLY A 97 7.26 -4.04 20.14
CA GLY A 97 6.76 -4.03 18.75
C GLY A 97 6.44 -5.41 18.20
N ILE A 98 6.52 -5.53 16.89
CA ILE A 98 6.29 -6.75 16.15
C ILE A 98 7.61 -7.18 15.53
N ASP A 99 8.08 -8.36 15.90
CA ASP A 99 9.33 -8.96 15.43
C ASP A 99 9.08 -10.22 14.62
N SER A 100 9.89 -10.43 13.57
CA SER A 100 9.83 -11.65 12.78
C SER A 100 10.57 -12.80 13.51
N THR A 101 9.86 -13.87 13.77
CA THR A 101 10.39 -15.03 14.49
C THR A 101 11.04 -16.03 13.55
N PHE A 102 10.39 -16.33 12.44
CA PHE A 102 10.92 -17.24 11.44
C PHE A 102 10.51 -16.87 10.00
N ASP A 103 11.29 -17.31 9.05
CA ASP A 103 11.01 -17.29 7.62
C ASP A 103 11.21 -18.71 7.06
N VAL A 104 10.19 -19.21 6.37
CA VAL A 104 10.24 -20.49 5.64
C VAL A 104 10.10 -20.20 4.16
N TYR A 105 11.00 -20.68 3.33
CA TYR A 105 10.95 -20.50 1.87
C TYR A 105 10.67 -21.81 1.16
N ALA A 106 10.01 -21.73 0.00
CA ALA A 106 9.73 -22.86 -0.87
C ALA A 106 11.02 -23.43 -1.46
N LYS A 107 11.08 -24.75 -1.68
CA LYS A 107 12.22 -25.42 -2.32
C LYS A 107 12.36 -24.99 -3.79
N ASP A 108 11.25 -24.95 -4.51
CA ASP A 108 11.18 -24.57 -5.92
C ASP A 108 10.79 -23.11 -6.08
N LEU A 109 11.78 -22.25 -6.26
CA LEU A 109 11.58 -20.84 -6.49
C LEU A 109 11.69 -20.48 -7.97
N PRO A 110 10.86 -19.59 -8.51
CA PRO A 110 11.01 -19.06 -9.87
C PRO A 110 12.43 -18.52 -10.11
N LYS A 111 13.01 -18.82 -11.27
CA LYS A 111 14.38 -18.42 -11.64
C LYS A 111 14.63 -16.91 -11.53
N GLU A 112 13.62 -16.11 -11.80
CA GLU A 112 13.67 -14.65 -11.72
C GLU A 112 13.91 -14.13 -10.29
N LEU A 113 13.53 -14.93 -9.27
CA LEU A 113 13.74 -14.57 -7.86
C LEU A 113 15.22 -14.60 -7.46
N SER A 114 16.06 -15.33 -8.17
CA SER A 114 17.53 -15.32 -7.94
C SER A 114 18.15 -13.93 -8.05
N ARG A 115 17.45 -12.97 -8.68
CA ARG A 115 17.84 -11.56 -8.75
C ARG A 115 17.65 -10.80 -7.44
N LEU A 116 16.80 -11.33 -6.54
CA LEU A 116 16.50 -10.72 -5.23
C LEU A 116 17.06 -11.54 -4.08
N PHE A 117 16.94 -12.85 -4.16
CA PHE A 117 17.35 -13.77 -3.11
C PHE A 117 18.50 -14.67 -3.59
N LYS A 118 19.52 -14.78 -2.75
CA LYS A 118 20.59 -15.76 -2.89
C LYS A 118 20.49 -16.88 -1.83
N THR A 119 19.49 -16.76 -0.94
CA THR A 119 19.30 -17.70 0.16
C THR A 119 18.81 -19.03 -0.37
N LYS A 120 19.44 -20.10 0.05
CA LYS A 120 18.97 -21.46 -0.22
C LYS A 120 17.86 -21.80 0.78
N PRO A 121 16.80 -22.50 0.36
CA PRO A 121 15.78 -22.96 1.29
C PRO A 121 16.39 -23.97 2.28
N ASP A 122 16.05 -23.81 3.55
CA ASP A 122 16.45 -24.75 4.60
C ASP A 122 15.39 -25.85 4.70
N GLU A 123 15.79 -27.10 4.62
CA GLU A 123 14.89 -28.26 4.68
C GLU A 123 14.23 -28.42 6.05
N LYS A 124 14.92 -28.03 7.12
CA LYS A 124 14.43 -28.10 8.50
C LYS A 124 13.60 -26.87 8.93
N ALA A 125 13.52 -25.86 8.07
CA ALA A 125 12.83 -24.61 8.42
C ALA A 125 11.34 -24.83 8.71
N ILE A 126 10.68 -25.75 8.02
CA ILE A 126 9.27 -26.07 8.24
C ILE A 126 9.07 -26.72 9.61
N GLU A 127 9.91 -27.70 9.97
CA GLU A 127 9.82 -28.38 11.27
C GLU A 127 10.11 -27.43 12.43
N ASN A 128 11.08 -26.55 12.27
CA ASN A 128 11.42 -25.53 13.25
C ASN A 128 10.29 -24.50 13.41
N ALA A 129 9.66 -24.09 12.32
CA ALA A 129 8.50 -23.22 12.33
C ALA A 129 7.32 -23.85 13.07
N GLU A 130 7.04 -25.13 12.83
CA GLU A 130 5.97 -25.87 13.53
C GLU A 130 6.17 -25.90 15.05
N LYS A 131 7.41 -26.02 15.53
CA LYS A 131 7.73 -25.95 16.97
C LYS A 131 7.51 -24.57 17.58
N SER A 132 7.71 -23.53 16.79
CA SER A 132 7.60 -22.13 17.25
C SER A 132 6.21 -21.52 17.10
N LEU A 133 5.22 -22.24 16.54
CA LEU A 133 3.87 -21.72 16.31
C LEU A 133 3.18 -21.21 17.58
N ALA A 134 3.48 -21.78 18.74
CA ALA A 134 2.91 -21.35 20.02
C ALA A 134 3.31 -19.92 20.43
N GLN A 135 4.39 -19.39 19.87
CA GLN A 135 4.90 -18.05 20.17
C GLN A 135 4.52 -16.99 19.13
N ILE A 136 3.70 -17.37 18.14
CA ILE A 136 3.37 -16.54 16.98
C ILE A 136 1.99 -15.94 17.15
N ASP A 137 1.88 -14.63 16.91
CA ASP A 137 0.61 -13.90 16.91
C ASP A 137 0.04 -13.71 15.52
N GLU A 138 0.90 -13.54 14.51
CA GLU A 138 0.46 -13.27 13.13
C GLU A 138 1.29 -14.04 12.10
N LEU A 139 0.61 -14.55 11.06
CA LEU A 139 1.23 -15.21 9.92
C LEU A 139 1.02 -14.41 8.64
N TYR A 140 2.09 -14.33 7.86
CA TYR A 140 2.11 -13.66 6.56
C TYR A 140 2.65 -14.60 5.48
N ALA A 141 2.03 -14.54 4.32
CA ALA A 141 2.58 -15.10 3.11
C ALA A 141 3.60 -14.15 2.50
N ILE A 142 4.80 -14.59 2.19
CA ILE A 142 5.72 -13.86 1.34
C ILE A 142 5.36 -14.20 -0.10
N ALA A 143 4.83 -13.22 -0.81
CA ALA A 143 4.30 -13.37 -2.16
C ALA A 143 5.21 -12.67 -3.17
N ALA A 144 5.36 -13.27 -4.34
CA ALA A 144 6.10 -12.69 -5.46
C ALA A 144 5.21 -12.57 -6.68
N VAL A 145 5.31 -11.43 -7.36
CA VAL A 145 4.65 -11.19 -8.64
C VAL A 145 5.68 -10.90 -9.71
N LEU A 146 5.55 -11.60 -10.83
CA LEU A 146 6.45 -11.47 -11.99
C LEU A 146 5.85 -10.47 -12.98
N PRO A 147 6.48 -9.28 -13.19
CA PRO A 147 5.97 -8.29 -14.14
C PRO A 147 5.85 -8.81 -15.58
N ARG A 148 6.72 -9.73 -15.97
CA ARG A 148 6.66 -10.39 -17.29
C ARG A 148 5.32 -11.09 -17.56
N LYS A 149 4.70 -11.70 -16.54
CA LYS A 149 3.38 -12.33 -16.65
C LYS A 149 2.25 -11.30 -16.88
N ALA A 150 2.51 -10.02 -16.59
CA ALA A 150 1.62 -8.91 -16.90
C ALA A 150 1.94 -8.22 -18.24
N GLY A 151 2.87 -8.75 -19.03
CA GLY A 151 3.29 -8.14 -20.30
C GLY A 151 4.31 -7.01 -20.15
N LEU A 152 4.91 -6.83 -18.97
CA LEU A 152 5.94 -5.82 -18.74
C LEU A 152 7.34 -6.39 -19.01
N GLU A 153 8.24 -5.59 -19.58
CA GLU A 153 9.61 -6.00 -19.89
C GLU A 153 10.50 -6.19 -18.65
N GLN A 154 10.06 -5.72 -17.50
CA GLN A 154 10.81 -5.80 -16.25
C GLN A 154 11.02 -7.26 -15.84
N LYS A 155 12.30 -7.63 -15.66
CA LYS A 155 12.70 -8.99 -15.25
C LYS A 155 12.74 -9.18 -13.73
N LYS A 156 12.95 -8.08 -12.95
CA LYS A 156 13.01 -8.13 -11.49
C LYS A 156 11.60 -8.30 -10.93
N PRO A 157 11.32 -9.34 -10.14
CA PRO A 157 10.04 -9.55 -9.51
C PRO A 157 9.78 -8.53 -8.39
N TYR A 158 8.52 -8.35 -8.03
CA TYR A 158 8.11 -7.65 -6.82
C TYR A 158 7.78 -8.67 -5.74
N VAL A 159 8.29 -8.42 -4.54
CA VAL A 159 8.08 -9.27 -3.36
C VAL A 159 7.49 -8.45 -2.24
N PHE A 160 6.42 -8.95 -1.65
CA PHE A 160 5.69 -8.26 -0.60
C PHE A 160 5.02 -9.28 0.33
N GLU A 161 4.61 -8.81 1.49
CA GLU A 161 3.94 -9.61 2.49
C GLU A 161 2.42 -9.46 2.37
N VAL A 162 1.72 -10.58 2.49
CA VAL A 162 0.25 -10.64 2.49
C VAL A 162 -0.18 -11.31 3.78
N ALA A 163 -1.03 -10.64 4.56
CA ALA A 163 -1.55 -11.23 5.78
C ALA A 163 -2.52 -12.37 5.47
N VAL A 164 -2.50 -13.37 6.33
CA VAL A 164 -3.46 -14.46 6.37
C VAL A 164 -4.29 -14.30 7.63
N LYS A 165 -5.59 -14.31 7.50
CA LYS A 165 -6.52 -14.21 8.64
C LYS A 165 -7.65 -15.24 8.47
N GLY A 166 -8.25 -15.61 9.59
CA GLY A 166 -9.30 -16.63 9.69
C GLY A 166 -8.79 -17.91 10.34
N GLY A 167 -9.62 -18.50 11.19
CA GLY A 167 -9.26 -19.69 11.98
C GLY A 167 -8.10 -19.48 12.94
N ASP A 168 -7.59 -20.57 13.48
CA ASP A 168 -6.46 -20.58 14.40
C ASP A 168 -5.12 -20.50 13.64
N ILE A 169 -4.05 -20.09 14.32
CA ILE A 169 -2.71 -19.98 13.76
C ILE A 169 -2.23 -21.29 13.13
N ALA A 170 -2.55 -22.44 13.76
CA ALA A 170 -2.22 -23.75 13.22
C ALA A 170 -2.90 -24.02 11.86
N LYS A 171 -4.19 -23.64 11.73
CA LYS A 171 -4.94 -23.76 10.47
C LYS A 171 -4.39 -22.81 9.40
N GLN A 172 -4.03 -21.58 9.79
CA GLN A 172 -3.39 -20.62 8.89
C GLN A 172 -2.04 -21.13 8.38
N PHE A 173 -1.25 -21.74 9.25
CA PHE A 173 0.04 -22.32 8.86
C PHE A 173 -0.14 -23.50 7.90
N ALA A 174 -1.07 -24.40 8.18
CA ALA A 174 -1.40 -25.53 7.31
C ALA A 174 -1.84 -25.04 5.91
N PHE A 175 -2.71 -24.04 5.86
CA PHE A 175 -3.16 -23.40 4.63
C PHE A 175 -1.98 -22.79 3.84
N LEU A 176 -1.06 -22.09 4.50
CA LEU A 176 0.11 -21.52 3.86
C LEU A 176 1.09 -22.58 3.38
N LYS A 177 1.24 -23.68 4.13
CA LYS A 177 2.07 -24.83 3.74
C LYS A 177 1.55 -25.46 2.45
N ASP A 178 0.23 -25.56 2.29
CA ASP A 178 -0.39 -26.07 1.06
C ASP A 178 -0.21 -25.14 -0.15
N LEU A 179 -0.13 -23.83 0.08
CA LEU A 179 0.09 -22.83 -0.97
C LEU A 179 1.57 -22.57 -1.28
N LEU A 180 2.49 -23.06 -0.45
CA LEU A 180 3.91 -22.80 -0.58
C LEU A 180 4.45 -23.35 -1.91
N GLY A 181 5.10 -22.48 -2.70
CA GLY A 181 5.60 -22.81 -4.05
C GLY A 181 4.55 -22.77 -5.16
N LYS A 182 3.26 -22.61 -4.82
CA LYS A 182 2.17 -22.59 -5.82
C LYS A 182 1.83 -21.16 -6.27
N GLU A 183 1.15 -21.09 -7.41
CA GLU A 183 0.61 -19.86 -7.95
C GLU A 183 -0.86 -19.70 -7.55
N VAL A 184 -1.19 -18.53 -7.02
CA VAL A 184 -2.54 -18.13 -6.62
C VAL A 184 -3.10 -17.15 -7.64
N LYS A 185 -4.32 -17.38 -8.11
CA LYS A 185 -5.07 -16.47 -8.98
C LYS A 185 -5.95 -15.54 -8.17
N ILE A 186 -6.33 -14.40 -8.75
CA ILE A 186 -7.15 -13.39 -8.06
C ILE A 186 -8.51 -13.93 -7.61
N ASP A 187 -9.13 -14.79 -8.40
CA ASP A 187 -10.45 -15.38 -8.10
C ASP A 187 -10.45 -16.25 -6.82
N GLN A 188 -9.27 -16.71 -6.39
CA GLN A 188 -9.09 -17.46 -5.14
C GLN A 188 -9.00 -16.55 -3.90
N VAL A 189 -8.74 -15.26 -4.10
CA VAL A 189 -8.55 -14.28 -3.01
C VAL A 189 -9.75 -13.35 -2.91
N PHE A 190 -10.22 -12.81 -4.05
CA PHE A 190 -11.32 -11.86 -4.12
C PHE A 190 -12.46 -12.38 -4.98
N GLN A 191 -13.68 -12.13 -4.52
CA GLN A 191 -14.90 -12.39 -5.27
C GLN A 191 -15.33 -11.15 -6.05
N ARG A 192 -16.14 -11.33 -7.09
CA ARG A 192 -16.71 -10.22 -7.85
C ARG A 192 -17.67 -9.41 -6.97
N GLY A 193 -17.68 -8.09 -7.14
CA GLY A 193 -18.56 -7.18 -6.41
C GLY A 193 -18.10 -6.81 -5.00
N VAL A 194 -16.93 -7.28 -4.56
CA VAL A 194 -16.35 -6.90 -3.26
C VAL A 194 -15.62 -5.58 -3.38
N GLU A 195 -15.83 -4.69 -2.41
CA GLU A 195 -15.04 -3.47 -2.26
C GLU A 195 -13.65 -3.79 -1.74
N VAL A 196 -12.64 -3.13 -2.31
CA VAL A 196 -11.23 -3.35 -1.96
C VAL A 196 -10.50 -2.03 -1.77
N ASP A 197 -9.60 -1.99 -0.81
CA ASP A 197 -8.67 -0.89 -0.65
C ASP A 197 -7.47 -1.07 -1.60
N VAL A 198 -7.10 -0.01 -2.30
CA VAL A 198 -5.98 -0.02 -3.22
C VAL A 198 -4.83 0.79 -2.65
N ALA A 199 -3.75 0.12 -2.27
CA ALA A 199 -2.51 0.78 -1.84
C ALA A 199 -1.53 0.87 -3.01
N ALA A 200 -1.10 2.08 -3.36
CA ALA A 200 -0.20 2.30 -4.47
C ALA A 200 0.72 3.51 -4.27
N ILE A 201 1.73 3.62 -5.11
CA ILE A 201 2.63 4.76 -5.15
C ILE A 201 2.16 5.75 -6.22
N THR A 202 1.96 7.00 -5.84
CA THR A 202 1.53 8.04 -6.76
C THR A 202 2.66 8.44 -7.72
N LYS A 203 2.31 9.01 -8.89
CA LYS A 203 3.31 9.51 -9.84
C LYS A 203 4.20 10.56 -9.21
N GLY A 204 5.51 10.42 -9.36
CA GLY A 204 6.50 11.39 -8.91
C GLY A 204 6.47 12.67 -9.76
N LYS A 205 6.59 13.81 -9.12
CA LYS A 205 6.64 15.14 -9.75
C LYS A 205 7.86 15.96 -9.31
N GLY A 206 8.83 15.29 -8.70
CA GLY A 206 10.06 15.94 -8.23
C GLY A 206 9.82 16.93 -7.08
N ILE A 207 10.69 17.95 -7.00
CA ILE A 207 10.62 18.99 -6.00
C ILE A 207 9.72 20.11 -6.52
N GLU A 208 8.68 20.44 -5.76
CA GLU A 208 7.69 21.44 -6.08
C GLU A 208 7.60 22.53 -5.01
N GLY A 209 7.25 23.74 -5.43
CA GLY A 209 7.05 24.86 -4.53
C GLY A 209 5.81 24.72 -3.65
N PRO A 210 5.68 25.57 -2.60
CA PRO A 210 4.60 25.44 -1.61
C PRO A 210 3.19 25.63 -2.20
N ILE A 211 3.05 26.39 -3.26
CA ILE A 211 1.76 26.64 -3.90
C ILE A 211 1.22 25.33 -4.49
N THR A 212 2.03 24.66 -5.31
CA THR A 212 1.64 23.41 -5.98
C THR A 212 1.57 22.25 -5.00
N ARG A 213 2.52 22.19 -4.04
CA ARG A 213 2.63 21.09 -3.09
C ARG A 213 1.57 21.11 -1.99
N TRP A 214 1.14 22.30 -1.56
CA TRP A 214 0.24 22.48 -0.41
C TRP A 214 -1.04 23.23 -0.74
N GLY A 215 -1.18 23.82 -1.92
CA GLY A 215 -2.33 24.61 -2.29
C GLY A 215 -2.40 25.97 -1.56
N VAL A 216 -1.28 26.53 -1.16
CA VAL A 216 -1.23 27.86 -0.53
C VAL A 216 -1.57 28.94 -1.56
N LYS A 217 -2.22 30.00 -1.11
CA LYS A 217 -2.57 31.15 -1.94
C LYS A 217 -1.30 31.87 -2.39
N LYS A 218 -1.22 32.24 -3.67
CA LYS A 218 -0.17 33.13 -4.21
C LYS A 218 -0.20 34.47 -3.48
N LYS A 219 0.94 35.11 -3.33
CA LYS A 219 1.01 36.49 -2.88
C LYS A 219 0.33 37.40 -3.90
N GLN A 220 0.01 38.63 -3.47
CA GLN A 220 -0.52 39.65 -4.37
C GLN A 220 0.42 39.90 -5.53
N HIS A 221 -0.13 40.18 -6.74
CA HIS A 221 0.67 40.36 -7.95
C HIS A 221 1.69 41.51 -7.86
N LYS A 222 1.44 42.54 -7.08
CA LYS A 222 2.35 43.63 -6.79
C LYS A 222 3.40 43.35 -5.70
N SER A 223 3.48 42.09 -5.20
CA SER A 223 4.48 41.76 -4.19
C SER A 223 5.88 41.79 -4.76
N ARG A 224 6.81 42.39 -4.01
CA ARG A 224 8.23 42.36 -4.34
C ARG A 224 8.81 40.95 -4.26
N LYS A 225 9.87 40.69 -4.99
CA LYS A 225 10.61 39.42 -5.10
C LYS A 225 9.70 38.36 -5.77
N SER A 226 9.39 37.25 -5.11
CA SER A 226 8.66 36.15 -5.72
C SER A 226 7.20 36.10 -5.29
N VAL A 227 6.27 36.08 -6.25
CA VAL A 227 4.83 35.90 -6.05
C VAL A 227 4.51 34.46 -5.60
N ARG A 228 5.32 33.49 -6.03
CA ARG A 228 5.10 32.06 -5.74
C ARG A 228 5.79 31.59 -4.45
N ALA A 229 6.47 32.46 -3.72
CA ALA A 229 7.09 32.10 -2.45
C ALA A 229 6.10 32.20 -1.29
N LEU A 230 6.35 31.39 -0.27
CA LEU A 230 5.65 31.53 1.00
C LEU A 230 6.10 32.82 1.69
N GLY A 231 5.24 33.40 2.53
CA GLY A 231 5.61 34.53 3.39
C GLY A 231 6.54 34.11 4.53
N THR A 232 6.25 34.59 5.72
CA THR A 232 7.00 34.22 6.94
C THR A 232 6.76 32.76 7.31
N LEU A 233 7.81 32.07 7.71
CA LEU A 233 7.73 30.67 8.17
C LEU A 233 7.56 30.56 9.69
N GLY A 234 7.72 31.66 10.41
CA GLY A 234 7.60 31.75 11.86
C GLY A 234 8.28 32.98 12.41
N PRO A 235 8.26 33.20 13.73
CA PRO A 235 8.96 34.27 14.39
C PRO A 235 10.50 34.07 14.32
N ILE A 236 11.26 35.13 14.60
CA ILE A 236 12.73 35.08 14.65
C ILE A 236 13.18 34.26 15.88
N SER A 237 12.46 34.43 17.00
CA SER A 237 12.70 33.66 18.22
C SER A 237 11.45 32.89 18.62
N PRO A 238 11.57 31.57 18.91
CA PRO A 238 12.74 30.71 18.77
C PRO A 238 13.14 30.50 17.31
N ALA A 239 14.42 30.28 17.03
CA ALA A 239 14.97 30.11 15.69
C ALA A 239 14.57 28.79 14.99
N THR A 240 13.63 28.05 15.54
CA THR A 240 13.13 26.76 15.05
C THR A 240 11.69 26.88 14.54
N ILE A 241 11.34 26.09 13.53
CA ILE A 241 9.96 25.97 13.07
C ILE A 241 9.23 25.00 13.97
N MET A 242 8.33 25.50 14.81
CA MET A 242 7.61 24.71 15.83
C MET A 242 6.45 23.89 15.23
N TYR A 243 5.90 24.31 14.11
CA TYR A 243 4.74 23.67 13.50
C TYR A 243 5.05 23.24 12.06
N SER A 244 4.27 22.29 11.55
CA SER A 244 4.36 21.92 10.14
C SER A 244 3.95 23.11 9.26
N VAL A 245 4.90 23.65 8.52
CA VAL A 245 4.73 24.80 7.63
C VAL A 245 4.81 24.34 6.17
N PRO A 246 3.93 24.83 5.28
CA PRO A 246 4.02 24.52 3.84
C PRO A 246 5.33 25.03 3.24
N ARG A 247 6.22 24.09 2.87
CA ARG A 247 7.51 24.39 2.24
C ARG A 247 7.64 23.66 0.91
N ALA A 248 8.59 24.07 0.09
CA ALA A 248 9.02 23.32 -1.08
C ALA A 248 9.55 21.93 -0.66
N GLY A 249 9.42 20.96 -1.52
CA GLY A 249 9.90 19.59 -1.30
C GLY A 249 9.29 18.60 -2.27
N GLN A 250 9.51 17.33 -2.01
CA GLN A 250 9.00 16.23 -2.82
C GLN A 250 7.49 16.30 -2.98
N ARG A 251 7.03 16.23 -4.23
CA ARG A 251 5.62 16.06 -4.59
C ARG A 251 5.45 14.79 -5.40
N GLY A 252 4.47 13.99 -5.02
CA GLY A 252 4.26 12.69 -5.63
C GLY A 252 5.31 11.65 -5.22
N PHE A 253 5.22 10.47 -5.79
CA PHE A 253 5.95 9.28 -5.35
C PHE A 253 5.71 8.98 -3.87
N HIS A 254 4.46 9.20 -3.44
CA HIS A 254 4.01 8.94 -2.09
C HIS A 254 3.15 7.67 -2.09
N GLN A 255 3.30 6.87 -1.05
CA GLN A 255 2.36 5.78 -0.81
C GLN A 255 1.00 6.36 -0.41
N ARG A 256 -0.08 5.87 -1.04
CA ARG A 256 -1.47 6.22 -0.74
C ARG A 256 -2.31 4.96 -0.76
N THR A 257 -3.35 4.99 0.07
CA THR A 257 -4.40 3.96 0.10
C THR A 257 -5.73 4.65 -0.19
N GLN A 258 -6.54 4.02 -0.97
CA GLN A 258 -7.86 4.51 -1.37
C GLN A 258 -8.84 3.34 -1.31
#